data_ee979df8c6f816f1e87d5918424448d5
#
_entry.id   ee979df8c6f816f1e87d5918424448d5
#
_cell.length_a   1.000
_cell.length_b   1.000
_cell.length_c   1.000
_cell.angle_alpha   90.00
_cell.angle_beta   90.00
_cell.angle_gamma   90.00
#
_symmetry.space_group_name_H-M   'P 1'
#
loop_
_entity.id
_entity.type
_entity.pdbx_description
1 polymer ?
#
loop_
_entity_poly.entity_id
_entity_poly.type
_entity_poly.pdbx_seq_one_letter_code
_entity_poly.pdbx_strand_id
1 'polypeptide(L)'
;NVVDMCNLKHSDIENDKITFVREKTKNTKRTKTKTQVHITPQLKEIINKYGTKSLNKDDYLFPFFTNKMDDEQKHATRRQVTKMINKYMKLLAIELDIKSPVTTMVARHSFATTLKRANVNTETISEMMMHTSVSTTKNYLASLDTESIENASSHLTDILKAN
;
A
#
# COMPACT_ATOMS: atom_id res chain seq x y z
N ASN A 1 -0.56 -3.38 0.73
CA ASN A 1 -0.41 -3.53 2.20
C ASN A 1 0.93 -4.16 2.55
N VAL A 2 1.51 -3.79 3.71
CA VAL A 2 2.76 -4.39 4.21
C VAL A 2 2.64 -5.91 4.34
N VAL A 3 1.49 -6.41 4.82
CA VAL A 3 1.26 -7.85 4.96
C VAL A 3 1.30 -8.59 3.62
N ASP A 4 0.70 -8.03 2.57
CA ASP A 4 0.71 -8.66 1.25
C ASP A 4 2.14 -8.65 0.69
N MET A 5 2.86 -7.53 0.82
CA MET A 5 4.27 -7.40 0.40
C MET A 5 5.19 -8.42 1.08
N CYS A 6 5.04 -8.62 2.41
CA CYS A 6 5.85 -9.59 3.14
C CYS A 6 5.58 -11.04 2.71
N ASN A 7 4.38 -11.34 2.20
CA ASN A 7 3.98 -12.67 1.78
C ASN A 7 4.29 -13.00 0.31
N LEU A 8 4.72 -12.00 -0.51
CA LEU A 8 5.04 -12.26 -1.90
C LEU A 8 6.15 -13.30 -2.05
N LYS A 9 5.97 -14.22 -2.98
CA LYS A 9 6.91 -15.27 -3.35
C LYS A 9 7.42 -15.09 -4.78
N HIS A 10 8.51 -15.75 -5.13
CA HIS A 10 8.98 -15.79 -6.51
C HIS A 10 7.97 -16.44 -7.47
N SER A 11 7.16 -17.39 -6.98
CA SER A 11 6.07 -18.00 -7.74
C SER A 11 4.93 -17.04 -8.09
N ASP A 12 4.82 -15.91 -7.39
CA ASP A 12 3.79 -14.90 -7.68
C ASP A 12 4.14 -14.02 -8.89
N ILE A 13 5.39 -14.12 -9.40
CA ILE A 13 5.84 -13.34 -10.55
C ILE A 13 5.76 -14.19 -11.81
N GLU A 14 4.96 -13.75 -12.77
CA GLU A 14 4.83 -14.36 -14.09
C GLU A 14 4.48 -13.30 -15.15
N ASN A 15 5.13 -13.35 -16.30
CA ASN A 15 4.84 -12.49 -17.46
C ASN A 15 4.74 -10.99 -17.13
N ASP A 16 5.74 -10.45 -16.42
CA ASP A 16 5.78 -9.06 -15.94
C ASP A 16 4.57 -8.65 -15.10
N LYS A 17 3.97 -9.61 -14.39
CA LYS A 17 2.89 -9.39 -13.43
C LYS A 17 3.20 -10.08 -12.11
N ILE A 18 2.73 -9.46 -11.02
CA ILE A 18 2.65 -10.10 -9.71
C ILE A 18 1.20 -10.52 -9.50
N THR A 19 0.95 -11.81 -9.27
CA THR A 19 -0.39 -12.36 -9.05
C THR A 19 -0.46 -13.03 -7.69
N PHE A 20 -1.27 -12.48 -6.78
CA PHE A 20 -1.37 -12.99 -5.41
C PHE A 20 -2.80 -12.92 -4.88
N VAL A 21 -3.07 -13.64 -3.78
CA VAL A 21 -4.32 -13.54 -3.01
C VAL A 21 -4.08 -12.66 -1.79
N ARG A 22 -4.91 -11.63 -1.62
CA ARG A 22 -4.79 -10.71 -0.47
C ARG A 22 -4.94 -11.44 0.86
N GLU A 23 -3.98 -11.23 1.74
CA GLU A 23 -3.96 -11.83 3.08
C GLU A 23 -5.20 -11.47 3.90
N LYS A 24 -5.62 -10.20 3.85
CA LYS A 24 -6.80 -9.70 4.59
C LYS A 24 -8.11 -10.40 4.21
N THR A 25 -8.24 -10.88 2.99
CA THR A 25 -9.51 -11.42 2.45
C THR A 25 -9.44 -12.89 2.08
N LYS A 26 -8.30 -13.54 2.26
CA LYS A 26 -8.11 -14.95 1.88
C LYS A 26 -9.07 -15.92 2.57
N ASN A 27 -9.50 -15.58 3.79
CA ASN A 27 -10.39 -16.43 4.60
C ASN A 27 -11.85 -15.96 4.61
N THR A 28 -12.17 -14.79 4.04
CA THR A 28 -13.51 -14.19 4.10
C THR A 28 -14.35 -14.42 2.85
N LYS A 29 -13.74 -14.87 1.77
CA LYS A 29 -14.43 -15.13 0.50
C LYS A 29 -14.48 -16.63 0.19
N ARG A 30 -15.65 -17.08 -0.29
CA ARG A 30 -15.86 -18.46 -0.79
C ARG A 30 -14.97 -18.75 -2.01
N THR A 31 -14.66 -17.73 -2.81
CA THR A 31 -13.72 -17.76 -3.94
C THR A 31 -12.54 -16.86 -3.68
N LYS A 32 -11.32 -17.40 -3.71
CA LYS A 32 -10.06 -16.64 -3.57
C LYS A 32 -9.86 -15.79 -4.82
N THR A 33 -10.19 -14.50 -4.75
CA THR A 33 -9.93 -13.57 -5.85
C THR A 33 -8.44 -13.29 -5.95
N LYS A 34 -7.82 -13.65 -7.06
CA LYS A 34 -6.43 -13.29 -7.37
C LYS A 34 -6.36 -11.82 -7.77
N THR A 35 -5.41 -11.11 -7.23
CA THR A 35 -5.07 -9.75 -7.61
C THR A 35 -3.87 -9.75 -8.52
N GLN A 36 -3.90 -8.96 -9.58
CA GLN A 36 -2.79 -8.79 -10.50
C GLN A 36 -2.25 -7.37 -10.44
N VAL A 37 -0.94 -7.23 -10.40
CA VAL A 37 -0.22 -5.95 -10.44
C VAL A 37 0.82 -6.02 -11.55
N HIS A 38 0.78 -5.08 -12.50
CA HIS A 38 1.81 -4.96 -13.51
C HIS A 38 3.15 -4.52 -12.91
N ILE A 39 4.23 -5.17 -13.33
CA ILE A 39 5.59 -4.81 -12.92
C ILE A 39 6.06 -3.67 -13.83
N THR A 40 6.00 -2.44 -13.31
CA THR A 40 6.58 -1.29 -13.98
C THR A 40 8.11 -1.35 -13.96
N PRO A 41 8.83 -0.61 -14.84
CA PRO A 41 10.29 -0.55 -14.81
C PRO A 41 10.85 -0.23 -13.42
N GLN A 42 10.25 0.73 -12.70
CA GLN A 42 10.64 1.14 -11.35
C GLN A 42 10.44 -0.01 -10.33
N LEU A 43 9.32 -0.72 -10.43
CA LEU A 43 9.06 -1.87 -9.55
C LEU A 43 10.05 -3.02 -9.85
N LYS A 44 10.42 -3.20 -11.11
CA LYS A 44 11.43 -4.18 -11.54
C LYS A 44 12.81 -3.87 -10.93
N GLU A 45 13.20 -2.60 -10.93
CA GLU A 45 14.44 -2.14 -10.27
C GLU A 45 14.42 -2.43 -8.76
N ILE A 46 13.30 -2.14 -8.08
CA ILE A 46 13.13 -2.43 -6.66
C ILE A 46 13.27 -3.93 -6.39
N ILE A 47 12.59 -4.76 -7.17
CA ILE A 47 12.66 -6.23 -7.04
C ILE A 47 14.10 -6.71 -7.28
N ASN A 48 14.76 -6.21 -8.32
CA ASN A 48 16.14 -6.58 -8.64
C ASN A 48 17.12 -6.16 -7.55
N LYS A 49 16.92 -5.01 -6.93
CA LYS A 49 17.82 -4.46 -5.92
C LYS A 49 17.61 -5.08 -4.53
N TYR A 50 16.37 -5.27 -4.14
CA TYR A 50 16.01 -5.64 -2.76
C TYR A 50 15.37 -7.01 -2.63
N GLY A 51 15.01 -7.66 -3.74
CA GLY A 51 14.49 -9.03 -3.75
C GLY A 51 15.56 -10.05 -3.41
N THR A 52 15.14 -11.18 -2.86
CA THR A 52 16.01 -12.32 -2.64
C THR A 52 16.47 -12.91 -3.99
N LYS A 53 17.66 -13.50 -4.02
CA LYS A 53 18.23 -14.13 -5.24
C LYS A 53 17.98 -15.64 -5.29
N SER A 54 16.85 -16.08 -4.74
CA SER A 54 16.52 -17.49 -4.73
C SER A 54 16.06 -17.99 -6.09
N LEU A 55 16.48 -19.20 -6.45
CA LEU A 55 15.96 -19.94 -7.60
C LEU A 55 14.72 -20.77 -7.25
N ASN A 56 14.43 -20.94 -5.96
CA ASN A 56 13.25 -21.65 -5.50
C ASN A 56 12.03 -20.73 -5.56
N LYS A 57 11.05 -21.11 -6.36
CA LYS A 57 9.80 -20.35 -6.55
C LYS A 57 8.96 -20.21 -5.28
N ASP A 58 9.12 -21.10 -4.31
CA ASP A 58 8.40 -21.06 -3.04
C ASP A 58 9.03 -20.13 -1.99
N ASP A 59 10.21 -19.60 -2.27
CA ASP A 59 10.84 -18.64 -1.37
C ASP A 59 10.20 -17.25 -1.49
N TYR A 60 10.29 -16.51 -0.38
CA TYR A 60 9.75 -15.16 -0.32
C TYR A 60 10.56 -14.20 -1.21
N LEU A 61 9.84 -13.34 -1.93
CA LEU A 61 10.42 -12.36 -2.85
C LEU A 61 11.30 -11.35 -2.13
N PHE A 62 10.91 -10.93 -0.93
CA PHE A 62 11.67 -10.01 -0.09
C PHE A 62 12.12 -10.69 1.20
N PRO A 63 13.28 -10.30 1.78
CA PRO A 63 13.89 -10.97 2.91
C PRO A 63 13.23 -10.66 4.27
N PHE A 64 11.90 -10.52 4.29
CA PHE A 64 11.15 -10.27 5.51
C PHE A 64 10.75 -11.57 6.20
N PHE A 65 10.36 -12.58 5.41
CA PHE A 65 9.98 -13.89 5.91
C PHE A 65 10.91 -14.98 5.39
N THR A 66 10.96 -16.07 6.11
CA THR A 66 11.59 -17.33 5.67
C THR A 66 10.58 -18.47 5.79
N ASN A 67 10.80 -19.54 5.03
CA ASN A 67 9.95 -20.74 5.06
C ASN A 67 10.00 -21.49 6.41
N LYS A 68 10.98 -21.15 7.27
CA LYS A 68 11.14 -21.73 8.62
C LYS A 68 10.32 -21.03 9.71
N MET A 69 9.80 -19.80 9.41
CA MET A 69 9.03 -19.03 10.36
C MET A 69 7.62 -19.59 10.52
N ASP A 70 7.18 -19.73 11.76
CA ASP A 70 5.79 -19.98 12.11
C ASP A 70 4.92 -18.72 11.96
N ASP A 71 3.61 -18.84 12.19
CA ASP A 71 2.66 -17.74 12.00
C ASP A 71 2.85 -16.62 13.03
N GLU A 72 3.26 -16.95 14.26
CA GLU A 72 3.54 -15.98 15.31
C GLU A 72 4.78 -15.14 14.98
N GLN A 73 5.86 -15.79 14.56
CA GLN A 73 7.08 -15.13 14.09
C GLN A 73 6.81 -14.21 12.90
N LYS A 74 6.04 -14.67 11.91
CA LYS A 74 5.61 -13.83 10.76
C LYS A 74 4.79 -12.65 11.20
N HIS A 75 3.88 -12.84 12.17
CA HIS A 75 3.09 -11.75 12.73
C HIS A 75 3.96 -10.70 13.44
N ALA A 76 4.90 -11.14 14.27
CA ALA A 76 5.86 -10.27 14.96
C ALA A 76 6.75 -9.50 13.96
N THR A 77 7.32 -10.20 12.98
CA THR A 77 8.16 -9.61 11.93
C THR A 77 7.39 -8.56 11.12
N ARG A 78 6.15 -8.84 10.71
CA ARG A 78 5.30 -7.88 10.00
C ARG A 78 5.09 -6.58 10.81
N ARG A 79 4.85 -6.71 12.12
CA ARG A 79 4.72 -5.53 13.00
C ARG A 79 6.01 -4.71 13.04
N GLN A 80 7.16 -5.37 13.11
CA GLN A 80 8.47 -4.70 13.08
C GLN A 80 8.72 -4.00 11.74
N VAL A 81 8.45 -4.66 10.61
CA VAL A 81 8.56 -4.07 9.28
C VAL A 81 7.70 -2.82 9.17
N THR A 82 6.44 -2.88 9.63
CA THR A 82 5.54 -1.72 9.61
C THR A 82 6.08 -0.56 10.46
N LYS A 83 6.58 -0.85 11.66
CA LYS A 83 7.20 0.16 12.54
C LYS A 83 8.44 0.78 11.89
N MET A 84 9.28 -0.05 11.28
CA MET A 84 10.49 0.40 10.59
C MET A 84 10.15 1.33 9.42
N ILE A 85 9.21 0.94 8.55
CA ILE A 85 8.76 1.78 7.44
C ILE A 85 8.26 3.13 7.97
N ASN A 86 7.37 3.14 8.96
CA ASN A 86 6.82 4.38 9.51
C ASN A 86 7.91 5.25 10.16
N LYS A 87 8.92 4.64 10.81
CA LYS A 87 10.07 5.36 11.36
C LYS A 87 10.86 6.09 10.27
N TYR A 88 11.22 5.40 9.19
CA TYR A 88 11.98 6.00 8.09
C TYR A 88 11.15 7.02 7.31
N MET A 89 9.86 6.77 7.11
CA MET A 89 8.96 7.76 6.49
C MET A 89 8.88 9.04 7.32
N LYS A 90 8.87 8.94 8.65
CA LYS A 90 8.93 10.12 9.53
C LYS A 90 10.25 10.88 9.38
N LEU A 91 11.38 10.20 9.28
CA LEU A 91 12.69 10.86 9.08
C LEU A 91 12.73 11.59 7.73
N LEU A 92 12.26 10.94 6.67
CA LEU A 92 12.15 11.57 5.34
C LEU A 92 11.21 12.78 5.35
N ALA A 93 10.09 12.71 6.07
CA ALA A 93 9.17 13.83 6.20
C ALA A 93 9.84 15.04 6.88
N ILE A 94 10.66 14.81 7.92
CA ILE A 94 11.44 15.87 8.59
C ILE A 94 12.45 16.47 7.61
N GLU A 95 13.21 15.65 6.90
CA GLU A 95 14.22 16.09 5.93
C GLU A 95 13.61 16.93 4.79
N LEU A 96 12.39 16.58 4.36
CA LEU A 96 11.66 17.28 3.30
C LEU A 96 10.73 18.40 3.80
N ASP A 97 10.81 18.78 5.08
CA ASP A 97 9.93 19.79 5.74
C ASP A 97 8.43 19.50 5.55
N ILE A 98 8.04 18.21 5.50
CA ILE A 98 6.65 17.79 5.44
C ILE A 98 6.10 17.77 6.87
N LYS A 99 5.23 18.71 7.20
CA LYS A 99 4.66 18.88 8.56
C LYS A 99 3.61 17.82 8.91
N SER A 100 2.93 17.28 7.92
CA SER A 100 1.92 16.25 8.13
C SER A 100 2.55 14.89 8.45
N PRO A 101 1.94 14.07 9.34
CA PRO A 101 2.43 12.73 9.63
C PRO A 101 2.43 11.86 8.37
N VAL A 102 3.58 11.27 8.02
CA VAL A 102 3.70 10.36 6.88
C VAL A 102 3.83 8.93 7.37
N THR A 103 2.87 8.08 6.98
CA THR A 103 2.79 6.66 7.35
C THR A 103 2.49 5.79 6.14
N THR A 104 2.52 4.47 6.31
CA THR A 104 2.09 3.52 5.26
C THR A 104 0.65 3.75 4.80
N MET A 105 -0.21 4.34 5.65
CA MET A 105 -1.59 4.67 5.29
C MET A 105 -1.62 5.88 4.34
N VAL A 106 -0.78 6.89 4.58
CA VAL A 106 -0.68 8.08 3.71
C VAL A 106 -0.30 7.68 2.28
N ALA A 107 0.62 6.72 2.10
CA ALA A 107 0.93 6.20 0.77
C ALA A 107 -0.32 5.65 0.04
N ARG A 108 -1.22 4.99 0.78
CA ARG A 108 -2.48 4.50 0.22
C ARG A 108 -3.45 5.64 -0.10
N HIS A 109 -3.54 6.65 0.77
CA HIS A 109 -4.36 7.86 0.53
C HIS A 109 -3.86 8.61 -0.71
N SER A 110 -2.55 8.87 -0.78
CA SER A 110 -1.92 9.55 -1.92
C SER A 110 -2.16 8.82 -3.23
N PHE A 111 -2.02 7.49 -3.25
CA PHE A 111 -2.30 6.67 -4.41
C PHE A 111 -3.74 6.87 -4.92
N ALA A 112 -4.74 6.74 -4.04
CA ALA A 112 -6.15 6.90 -4.40
C ALA A 112 -6.47 8.32 -4.87
N THR A 113 -5.95 9.33 -4.17
CA THR A 113 -6.15 10.75 -4.51
C THR A 113 -5.51 11.11 -5.85
N THR A 114 -4.30 10.61 -6.11
CA THR A 114 -3.61 10.83 -7.39
C THR A 114 -4.39 10.24 -8.56
N LEU A 115 -4.89 9.02 -8.43
CA LEU A 115 -5.71 8.39 -9.46
C LEU A 115 -7.03 9.16 -9.69
N LYS A 116 -7.68 9.59 -8.60
CA LYS A 116 -8.89 10.41 -8.70
C LYS A 116 -8.63 11.74 -9.42
N ARG A 117 -7.55 12.44 -9.08
CA ARG A 117 -7.14 13.69 -9.74
C ARG A 117 -6.76 13.50 -11.21
N ALA A 118 -6.29 12.31 -11.58
CA ALA A 118 -6.04 11.92 -12.96
C ALA A 118 -7.32 11.46 -13.70
N ASN A 119 -8.52 11.68 -13.13
CA ASN A 119 -9.81 11.29 -13.68
C ASN A 119 -9.95 9.79 -13.97
N VAL A 120 -9.23 8.93 -13.26
CA VAL A 120 -9.43 7.49 -13.33
C VAL A 120 -10.78 7.15 -12.69
N ASN A 121 -11.58 6.33 -13.36
CA ASN A 121 -12.90 5.97 -12.85
C ASN A 121 -12.83 5.18 -11.54
N THR A 122 -13.89 5.28 -10.74
CA THR A 122 -13.92 4.70 -9.39
C THR A 122 -13.83 3.17 -9.40
N GLU A 123 -14.33 2.52 -10.43
CA GLU A 123 -14.27 1.07 -10.63
C GLU A 123 -12.82 0.62 -10.77
N THR A 124 -12.05 1.26 -11.64
CA THR A 124 -10.61 1.00 -11.82
C THR A 124 -9.82 1.30 -10.53
N ILE A 125 -10.10 2.42 -9.86
CA ILE A 125 -9.48 2.71 -8.55
C ILE A 125 -9.82 1.61 -7.54
N SER A 126 -11.06 1.12 -7.53
CA SER A 126 -11.49 0.03 -6.65
C SER A 126 -10.69 -1.25 -6.89
N GLU A 127 -10.48 -1.63 -8.13
CA GLU A 127 -9.67 -2.79 -8.51
C GLU A 127 -8.22 -2.60 -8.09
N MET A 128 -7.60 -1.46 -8.41
CA MET A 128 -6.22 -1.14 -8.05
C MET A 128 -6.01 -1.06 -6.53
N MET A 129 -6.99 -0.57 -5.78
CA MET A 129 -6.98 -0.57 -4.31
C MET A 129 -7.36 -1.93 -3.73
N MET A 130 -7.75 -2.88 -4.56
CA MET A 130 -8.17 -4.23 -4.16
C MET A 130 -9.35 -4.20 -3.18
N HIS A 131 -10.31 -3.30 -3.38
CA HIS A 131 -11.52 -3.29 -2.58
C HIS A 131 -12.49 -4.38 -3.03
N THR A 132 -13.28 -4.89 -2.09
CA THR A 132 -14.26 -5.95 -2.38
C THR A 132 -15.52 -5.44 -3.05
N SER A 133 -15.77 -4.11 -2.95
CA SER A 133 -16.88 -3.45 -3.63
C SER A 133 -16.50 -2.01 -4.01
N VAL A 134 -17.09 -1.53 -5.08
CA VAL A 134 -16.94 -0.14 -5.54
C VAL A 134 -17.49 0.85 -4.49
N SER A 135 -18.54 0.46 -3.75
CA SER A 135 -19.08 1.27 -2.65
C SER A 135 -18.02 1.59 -1.59
N THR A 136 -17.16 0.62 -1.25
CA THR A 136 -16.03 0.85 -0.34
C THR A 136 -15.09 1.94 -0.86
N THR A 137 -14.84 1.96 -2.16
CA THR A 137 -14.00 2.99 -2.79
C THR A 137 -14.69 4.34 -2.83
N LYS A 138 -15.99 4.38 -3.15
CA LYS A 138 -16.78 5.63 -3.13
C LYS A 138 -16.75 6.29 -1.76
N ASN A 139 -17.04 5.52 -0.71
CA ASN A 139 -17.01 6.04 0.67
C ASN A 139 -15.61 6.49 1.08
N TYR A 140 -14.58 5.72 0.69
CA TYR A 140 -13.20 6.06 0.96
C TYR A 140 -12.78 7.37 0.27
N LEU A 141 -13.09 7.55 -1.01
CA LEU A 141 -12.78 8.77 -1.75
C LEU A 141 -13.58 9.97 -1.23
N ALA A 142 -14.83 9.78 -0.82
CA ALA A 142 -15.64 10.81 -0.20
C ALA A 142 -15.05 11.30 1.14
N SER A 143 -14.52 10.37 1.97
CA SER A 143 -13.85 10.75 3.21
C SER A 143 -12.59 11.58 2.99
N LEU A 144 -11.85 11.33 1.91
CA LEU A 144 -10.68 12.13 1.54
C LEU A 144 -11.05 13.53 1.04
N ASP A 145 -12.20 13.67 0.37
CA ASP A 145 -12.70 14.98 -0.06
C ASP A 145 -13.15 15.82 1.14
N THR A 146 -13.81 15.23 2.11
CA THR A 146 -14.25 15.91 3.34
C THR A 146 -13.03 16.44 4.11
N GLU A 147 -12.00 15.62 4.31
CA GLU A 147 -10.76 16.06 4.95
C GLU A 147 -10.08 17.21 4.19
N SER A 148 -10.09 17.17 2.85
CA SER A 148 -9.55 18.23 2.00
C SER A 148 -10.34 19.54 2.15
N ILE A 149 -11.67 19.46 2.25
CA ILE A 149 -12.57 20.61 2.45
C ILE A 149 -12.38 21.21 3.84
N GLU A 150 -12.30 20.38 4.88
CA GLU A 150 -12.07 20.83 6.26
C GLU A 150 -10.72 21.56 6.40
N ASN A 151 -9.65 20.99 5.79
CA ASN A 151 -8.33 21.63 5.77
C ASN A 151 -8.35 22.97 5.02
N ALA A 152 -9.03 23.06 3.88
CA ALA A 152 -9.17 24.32 3.14
C ALA A 152 -9.98 25.37 3.94
N SER A 153 -11.02 24.94 4.63
CA SER A 153 -11.85 25.83 5.47
C SER A 153 -11.08 26.36 6.69
N SER A 154 -10.24 25.55 7.32
CA SER A 154 -9.37 26.00 8.43
C SER A 154 -8.34 27.03 7.96
N HIS A 155 -7.72 26.85 6.79
CA HIS A 155 -6.83 27.85 6.21
C HIS A 155 -7.51 29.20 5.93
N LEU A 156 -8.75 29.18 5.45
CA LEU A 156 -9.52 30.43 5.29
C LEU A 156 -9.76 31.11 6.62
N THR A 157 -10.07 30.37 7.68
CA THR A 157 -10.29 30.91 9.03
C THR A 157 -9.01 31.52 9.59
N ASP A 158 -7.85 30.93 9.35
CA ASP A 158 -6.55 31.44 9.81
C ASP A 158 -6.15 32.73 9.09
N ILE A 159 -6.43 32.84 7.78
CA ILE A 159 -6.20 34.08 7.02
C ILE A 159 -7.11 35.23 7.53
N LEU A 160 -8.34 34.93 7.88
CA LEU A 160 -9.28 35.92 8.40
C LEU A 160 -8.97 36.42 9.83
N LYS A 161 -8.23 35.60 10.61
CA LYS A 161 -7.75 35.99 11.95
C LYS A 161 -6.43 36.76 11.93
N ALA A 162 -5.69 36.69 10.84
CA ALA A 162 -4.38 37.35 10.67
C ALA A 162 -4.48 38.78 10.11
N ASN A 163 -5.70 39.23 9.73
CA ASN A 163 -6.04 40.59 9.34
C ASN A 163 -6.89 41.26 10.42
#